data_f0166912f5e86074d5ea73ce36beae3e
#
_entry.id   f0166912f5e86074d5ea73ce36beae3e
#
_cell.length_a   1.000
_cell.length_b   1.000
_cell.length_c   1.000
_cell.angle_alpha   90.00
_cell.angle_beta   90.00
_cell.angle_gamma   90.00
#
_symmetry.space_group_name_H-M   'P 1'
#
loop_
_entity.id
_entity.type
_entity.pdbx_description
1 polymer ?
#
loop_
_entity_poly.entity_id
_entity_poly.type
_entity_poly.pdbx_seq_one_letter_code
_entity_poly.pdbx_strand_id
1 'polypeptide(L)'
;MKKPIVLAILDGWGSNHHEEQVNAIKMAKPKNFLKYIAEYPNTELRADGEFVGLPEGQMGNSEVGHLNIGAGRVVYQLLPLISKEIREGSIINNKALSGIMETTKDAGKALHIMGLLSDGGVHSHILHMIGLVEMAKKKGLTNVYVHAILDGRDTPPQSSYLYLEQMEKALKEIGIGKVASISGRYTAMDRDTNWTRTKETYDMMTKGIGEKANST
;
A
#
# COMPACT_ATOMS: atom_id res chain seq x y z
N MET A 1 -39.86 11.20 -27.27
CA MET A 1 -38.66 11.86 -26.71
C MET A 1 -38.12 11.02 -25.54
N LYS A 2 -36.82 10.76 -25.45
CA LYS A 2 -36.23 10.11 -24.29
C LYS A 2 -36.32 11.09 -23.12
N LYS A 3 -36.81 10.62 -21.96
CA LYS A 3 -36.84 11.46 -20.75
C LYS A 3 -35.39 11.65 -20.24
N PRO A 4 -35.00 12.86 -19.85
CA PRO A 4 -33.67 13.10 -19.29
C PRO A 4 -33.54 12.41 -17.92
N ILE A 5 -32.33 11.98 -17.61
CA ILE A 5 -31.95 11.50 -16.28
C ILE A 5 -31.03 12.56 -15.67
N VAL A 6 -31.28 12.94 -14.43
CA VAL A 6 -30.45 13.88 -13.69
C VAL A 6 -29.80 13.12 -12.52
N LEU A 7 -28.48 13.14 -12.45
CA LEU A 7 -27.72 12.70 -11.29
C LEU A 7 -27.26 13.94 -10.51
N ALA A 8 -27.79 14.13 -9.31
CA ALA A 8 -27.36 15.21 -8.42
C ALA A 8 -26.45 14.66 -7.32
N ILE A 9 -25.21 15.08 -7.28
CA ILE A 9 -24.23 14.67 -6.28
C ILE A 9 -24.11 15.79 -5.25
N LEU A 10 -24.45 15.47 -3.98
CA LEU A 10 -24.33 16.37 -2.85
C LEU A 10 -23.03 16.03 -2.11
N ASP A 11 -21.92 16.60 -2.58
CA ASP A 11 -20.60 16.35 -2.01
C ASP A 11 -20.51 16.85 -0.56
N GLY A 12 -19.91 16.05 0.33
CA GLY A 12 -19.89 16.35 1.75
C GLY A 12 -21.21 16.12 2.51
N TRP A 13 -22.23 15.61 1.84
CA TRP A 13 -23.56 15.35 2.43
C TRP A 13 -23.63 13.92 2.99
N GLY A 14 -22.77 13.64 4.02
CA GLY A 14 -22.71 12.30 4.62
C GLY A 14 -23.86 12.04 5.59
N SER A 15 -24.27 10.77 5.67
CA SER A 15 -25.18 10.29 6.71
C SER A 15 -24.44 10.20 8.05
N ASN A 16 -25.10 10.64 9.13
CA ASN A 16 -24.54 10.55 10.49
C ASN A 16 -25.59 9.95 11.44
N HIS A 17 -25.27 8.79 12.00
CA HIS A 17 -26.11 8.08 12.95
C HIS A 17 -25.81 8.42 14.42
N HIS A 18 -24.78 9.21 14.70
CA HIS A 18 -24.41 9.64 16.04
C HIS A 18 -25.26 10.85 16.46
N GLU A 19 -26.17 10.62 17.41
CA GLU A 19 -27.08 11.70 17.88
C GLU A 19 -26.37 12.77 18.68
N GLU A 20 -25.28 12.38 19.36
CA GLU A 20 -24.46 13.25 20.20
C GLU A 20 -23.56 14.22 19.39
N GLN A 21 -23.39 13.95 18.10
CA GLN A 21 -22.54 14.80 17.26
C GLN A 21 -23.34 15.89 16.56
N VAL A 22 -22.79 17.09 16.58
CA VAL A 22 -23.34 18.22 15.83
C VAL A 22 -23.23 17.95 14.33
N ASN A 23 -24.38 17.96 13.66
CA ASN A 23 -24.45 17.75 12.21
C ASN A 23 -25.26 18.88 11.56
N ALA A 24 -24.63 19.67 10.73
CA ALA A 24 -25.25 20.82 10.07
C ALA A 24 -26.45 20.45 9.19
N ILE A 25 -26.43 19.28 8.54
CA ILE A 25 -27.51 18.79 7.69
C ILE A 25 -28.75 18.47 8.55
N LYS A 26 -28.55 17.76 9.67
CA LYS A 26 -29.66 17.48 10.62
C LYS A 26 -30.24 18.77 11.19
N MET A 27 -29.38 19.75 11.54
CA MET A 27 -29.81 21.03 12.10
C MET A 27 -30.59 21.88 11.09
N ALA A 28 -30.21 21.85 9.82
CA ALA A 28 -30.90 22.59 8.75
C ALA A 28 -32.28 22.04 8.43
N LYS A 29 -32.59 20.78 8.84
CA LYS A 29 -33.85 20.09 8.57
C LYS A 29 -34.31 20.24 7.12
N PRO A 30 -33.55 19.78 6.12
CA PRO A 30 -33.80 20.04 4.71
C PRO A 30 -35.07 19.33 4.25
N LYS A 31 -36.18 20.05 4.20
CA LYS A 31 -37.55 19.52 4.01
C LYS A 31 -37.69 18.67 2.75
N ASN A 32 -37.15 19.10 1.62
CA ASN A 32 -37.28 18.37 0.35
C ASN A 32 -36.45 17.07 0.37
N PHE A 33 -35.22 17.10 0.91
CA PHE A 33 -34.39 15.94 1.07
C PHE A 33 -35.04 14.87 1.97
N LEU A 34 -35.55 15.30 3.12
CA LEU A 34 -36.25 14.40 4.06
C LEU A 34 -37.51 13.80 3.43
N LYS A 35 -38.26 14.60 2.65
CA LYS A 35 -39.42 14.11 1.89
C LYS A 35 -39.00 13.03 0.88
N TYR A 36 -37.95 13.24 0.11
CA TYR A 36 -37.50 12.27 -0.89
C TYR A 36 -37.02 10.96 -0.26
N ILE A 37 -36.29 11.02 0.85
CA ILE A 37 -35.90 9.81 1.58
C ILE A 37 -37.12 9.03 2.10
N ALA A 38 -38.17 9.73 2.53
CA ALA A 38 -39.39 9.07 3.01
C ALA A 38 -40.24 8.45 1.90
N GLU A 39 -40.27 9.06 0.72
CA GLU A 39 -41.20 8.69 -0.36
C GLU A 39 -40.58 7.80 -1.45
N TYR A 40 -39.24 7.80 -1.61
CA TYR A 40 -38.55 7.10 -2.69
C TYR A 40 -37.55 6.06 -2.17
N PRO A 41 -37.26 5.02 -2.98
CA PRO A 41 -36.23 4.05 -2.62
C PRO A 41 -34.89 4.74 -2.35
N ASN A 42 -34.28 4.38 -1.24
CA ASN A 42 -32.98 4.91 -0.83
C ASN A 42 -32.14 3.84 -0.16
N THR A 43 -30.82 4.04 -0.14
CA THR A 43 -29.88 3.18 0.55
C THR A 43 -28.66 3.99 0.97
N GLU A 44 -27.88 3.46 1.87
CA GLU A 44 -26.61 4.02 2.30
C GLU A 44 -25.45 3.21 1.76
N LEU A 45 -24.40 3.89 1.36
CA LEU A 45 -23.17 3.30 0.91
C LEU A 45 -22.03 3.74 1.83
N ARG A 46 -21.12 2.83 2.10
CA ARG A 46 -19.86 3.20 2.75
C ARG A 46 -18.98 3.97 1.78
N ALA A 47 -18.44 5.09 2.27
CA ALA A 47 -17.58 5.99 1.49
C ALA A 47 -16.17 6.09 2.10
N ASP A 48 -15.71 5.05 2.77
CA ASP A 48 -14.42 4.97 3.46
C ASP A 48 -13.70 3.65 3.16
N GLY A 49 -12.41 3.62 3.39
CA GLY A 49 -11.59 2.43 3.32
C GLY A 49 -11.72 1.64 2.02
N GLU A 50 -11.67 0.33 2.11
CA GLU A 50 -11.71 -0.57 0.95
C GLU A 50 -13.00 -0.46 0.13
N PHE A 51 -14.08 0.05 0.69
CA PHE A 51 -15.35 0.27 -0.03
C PHE A 51 -15.25 1.31 -1.13
N VAL A 52 -14.25 2.18 -1.05
CA VAL A 52 -13.94 3.18 -2.08
C VAL A 52 -12.52 3.03 -2.65
N GLY A 53 -11.86 1.91 -2.39
CA GLY A 53 -10.53 1.60 -2.91
C GLY A 53 -9.37 2.29 -2.17
N LEU A 54 -9.59 2.72 -0.93
CA LEU A 54 -8.58 3.26 -0.02
C LEU A 54 -8.13 2.18 0.99
N PRO A 55 -7.01 2.40 1.70
CA PRO A 55 -6.64 1.54 2.83
C PRO A 55 -7.74 1.47 3.89
N GLU A 56 -7.84 0.34 4.59
CA GLU A 56 -8.79 0.16 5.67
C GLU A 56 -8.61 1.25 6.75
N GLY A 57 -9.73 1.77 7.27
CA GLY A 57 -9.74 2.85 8.26
C GLY A 57 -9.47 4.24 7.72
N GLN A 58 -9.11 4.38 6.46
CA GLN A 58 -8.92 5.70 5.84
C GLN A 58 -10.25 6.32 5.47
N MET A 59 -10.47 7.57 5.91
CA MET A 59 -11.64 8.36 5.53
C MET A 59 -11.67 8.61 4.03
N GLY A 60 -12.84 8.49 3.41
CA GLY A 60 -13.04 8.81 2.01
C GLY A 60 -12.85 10.29 1.68
N ASN A 61 -12.74 10.56 0.41
CA ASN A 61 -12.63 11.93 -0.12
C ASN A 61 -13.40 12.07 -1.43
N SER A 62 -13.55 13.30 -1.88
CA SER A 62 -14.30 13.63 -3.09
C SER A 62 -13.73 12.97 -4.34
N GLU A 63 -12.40 12.91 -4.48
CA GLU A 63 -11.74 12.34 -5.65
C GLU A 63 -12.10 10.86 -5.86
N VAL A 64 -11.88 10.03 -4.84
CA VAL A 64 -12.17 8.59 -4.94
C VAL A 64 -13.68 8.34 -5.03
N GLY A 65 -14.51 9.11 -4.35
CA GLY A 65 -15.97 9.00 -4.41
C GLY A 65 -16.50 9.24 -5.83
N HIS A 66 -16.11 10.34 -6.45
CA HIS A 66 -16.50 10.67 -7.83
C HIS A 66 -15.93 9.66 -8.85
N LEU A 67 -14.69 9.20 -8.63
CA LEU A 67 -14.09 8.18 -9.50
C LEU A 67 -14.91 6.89 -9.47
N ASN A 68 -15.32 6.43 -8.28
CA ASN A 68 -16.14 5.22 -8.14
C ASN A 68 -17.54 5.37 -8.76
N ILE A 69 -18.19 6.52 -8.57
CA ILE A 69 -19.47 6.83 -9.21
C ILE A 69 -19.32 6.80 -10.73
N GLY A 70 -18.30 7.46 -11.27
CA GLY A 70 -18.06 7.51 -12.71
C GLY A 70 -17.69 6.15 -13.33
N ALA A 71 -16.94 5.34 -12.60
CA ALA A 71 -16.54 3.99 -13.03
C ALA A 71 -17.64 2.94 -12.85
N GLY A 72 -18.65 3.20 -12.01
CA GLY A 72 -19.69 2.21 -11.65
C GLY A 72 -19.15 1.00 -10.89
N ARG A 73 -17.99 1.11 -10.27
CA ARG A 73 -17.32 0.06 -9.49
C ARG A 73 -16.30 0.66 -8.55
N VAL A 74 -15.85 -0.12 -7.56
CA VAL A 74 -14.73 0.28 -6.71
C VAL A 74 -13.44 0.33 -7.55
N VAL A 75 -12.76 1.48 -7.52
CA VAL A 75 -11.46 1.70 -8.16
C VAL A 75 -10.41 1.77 -7.06
N TYR A 76 -9.65 0.69 -6.92
CA TYR A 76 -8.61 0.61 -5.90
C TYR A 76 -7.44 1.54 -6.21
N GLN A 77 -6.96 2.28 -5.22
CA GLN A 77 -5.64 2.91 -5.22
C GLN A 77 -4.55 1.82 -5.25
N LEU A 78 -3.33 2.17 -5.70
CA LEU A 78 -2.27 1.17 -5.90
C LEU A 78 -1.90 0.42 -4.61
N LEU A 79 -1.76 1.12 -3.49
CA LEU A 79 -1.38 0.49 -2.22
C LEU A 79 -2.40 -0.56 -1.77
N PRO A 80 -3.70 -0.24 -1.61
CA PRO A 80 -4.71 -1.23 -1.23
C PRO A 80 -4.93 -2.31 -2.28
N LEU A 81 -4.72 -2.02 -3.57
CA LEU A 81 -4.80 -3.02 -4.62
C LEU A 81 -3.72 -4.10 -4.43
N ILE A 82 -2.46 -3.69 -4.27
CA ILE A 82 -1.34 -4.62 -4.06
C ILE A 82 -1.55 -5.40 -2.76
N SER A 83 -1.96 -4.72 -1.68
CA SER A 83 -2.27 -5.37 -0.39
C SER A 83 -3.36 -6.43 -0.53
N LYS A 84 -4.41 -6.14 -1.30
CA LYS A 84 -5.48 -7.08 -1.59
C LYS A 84 -4.98 -8.28 -2.39
N GLU A 85 -4.24 -8.04 -3.47
CA GLU A 85 -3.71 -9.12 -4.32
C GLU A 85 -2.77 -10.06 -3.55
N ILE A 86 -1.98 -9.53 -2.62
CA ILE A 86 -1.13 -10.33 -1.75
C ILE A 86 -1.98 -11.14 -0.77
N ARG A 87 -2.93 -10.52 -0.10
CA ARG A 87 -3.84 -11.18 0.86
C ARG A 87 -4.65 -12.30 0.22
N GLU A 88 -5.14 -12.09 -0.99
CA GLU A 88 -5.90 -13.07 -1.75
C GLU A 88 -5.01 -14.09 -2.49
N GLY A 89 -3.71 -13.86 -2.52
CA GLY A 89 -2.73 -14.70 -3.24
C GLY A 89 -2.77 -14.52 -4.75
N SER A 90 -3.57 -13.60 -5.27
CA SER A 90 -3.71 -13.35 -6.73
C SER A 90 -2.49 -12.68 -7.35
N ILE A 91 -1.63 -12.06 -6.54
CA ILE A 91 -0.37 -11.43 -6.98
C ILE A 91 0.52 -12.40 -7.80
N ILE A 92 0.42 -13.72 -7.54
CA ILE A 92 1.17 -14.74 -8.28
C ILE A 92 0.82 -14.79 -9.77
N ASN A 93 -0.34 -14.24 -10.15
CA ASN A 93 -0.79 -14.15 -11.54
C ASN A 93 -0.24 -12.93 -12.26
N ASN A 94 0.45 -12.03 -11.56
CA ASN A 94 1.09 -10.88 -12.17
C ASN A 94 2.20 -11.35 -13.11
N LYS A 95 2.01 -11.13 -14.42
CA LYS A 95 2.90 -11.64 -15.46
C LYS A 95 4.32 -11.10 -15.37
N ALA A 96 4.50 -9.84 -14.98
CA ALA A 96 5.82 -9.23 -14.87
C ALA A 96 6.60 -9.82 -13.70
N LEU A 97 5.97 -9.92 -12.52
CA LEU A 97 6.59 -10.50 -11.33
C LEU A 97 6.86 -12.00 -11.52
N SER A 98 5.90 -12.76 -12.06
CA SER A 98 6.09 -14.17 -12.35
C SER A 98 7.21 -14.40 -13.36
N GLY A 99 7.25 -13.62 -14.44
CA GLY A 99 8.24 -13.76 -15.49
C GLY A 99 9.67 -13.49 -15.00
N ILE A 100 9.88 -12.44 -14.18
CA ILE A 100 11.22 -12.17 -13.63
C ILE A 100 11.65 -13.28 -12.65
N MET A 101 10.73 -13.79 -11.83
CA MET A 101 11.03 -14.87 -10.89
C MET A 101 11.37 -16.19 -11.62
N GLU A 102 10.63 -16.53 -12.65
CA GLU A 102 10.88 -17.71 -13.50
C GLU A 102 12.23 -17.59 -14.21
N THR A 103 12.48 -16.46 -14.86
CA THR A 103 13.78 -16.21 -15.53
C THR A 103 14.95 -16.28 -14.55
N THR A 104 14.79 -15.72 -13.34
CA THR A 104 15.82 -15.74 -12.30
C THR A 104 16.11 -17.17 -11.83
N LYS A 105 15.05 -17.95 -11.63
CA LYS A 105 15.15 -19.36 -11.22
C LYS A 105 15.85 -20.20 -12.31
N ASP A 106 15.40 -20.10 -13.55
CA ASP A 106 15.92 -20.89 -14.67
C ASP A 106 17.40 -20.57 -14.93
N ALA A 107 17.79 -19.31 -14.71
CA ALA A 107 19.19 -18.89 -14.80
C ALA A 107 20.04 -19.29 -13.55
N GLY A 108 19.45 -19.86 -12.51
CA GLY A 108 20.15 -20.19 -11.26
C GLY A 108 20.70 -18.96 -10.53
N LYS A 109 20.06 -17.82 -10.69
CA LYS A 109 20.48 -16.54 -10.13
C LYS A 109 19.72 -16.20 -8.85
N ALA A 110 20.10 -15.10 -8.21
CA ALA A 110 19.45 -14.57 -7.03
C ALA A 110 18.39 -13.53 -7.38
N LEU A 111 17.27 -13.55 -6.66
CA LEU A 111 16.26 -12.49 -6.69
C LEU A 111 16.61 -11.45 -5.62
N HIS A 112 16.64 -10.19 -6.02
CA HIS A 112 16.84 -9.06 -5.11
C HIS A 112 15.54 -8.26 -5.00
N ILE A 113 15.09 -8.04 -3.77
CA ILE A 113 13.90 -7.26 -3.44
C ILE A 113 14.36 -6.03 -2.64
N MET A 114 14.01 -4.84 -3.10
CA MET A 114 14.43 -3.59 -2.47
C MET A 114 13.20 -2.71 -2.22
N GLY A 115 13.15 -2.06 -1.08
CA GLY A 115 12.10 -1.11 -0.74
C GLY A 115 12.29 -0.46 0.61
N LEU A 116 11.48 0.57 0.86
CA LEU A 116 11.39 1.22 2.16
C LEU A 116 10.71 0.24 3.14
N LEU A 117 11.43 -0.12 4.20
CA LEU A 117 10.99 -1.16 5.13
C LEU A 117 10.22 -0.52 6.30
N SER A 118 8.93 -0.31 6.09
CA SER A 118 8.00 0.18 7.11
C SER A 118 6.54 -0.15 6.76
N ASP A 119 5.62 0.17 7.64
CA ASP A 119 4.17 0.10 7.43
C ASP A 119 3.54 1.45 7.04
N GLY A 120 4.36 2.48 6.83
CA GLY A 120 3.90 3.83 6.50
C GLY A 120 3.09 3.92 5.21
N GLY A 121 3.29 3.01 4.25
CA GLY A 121 2.47 2.88 3.06
C GLY A 121 2.57 4.03 2.05
N VAL A 122 3.53 4.94 2.20
CA VAL A 122 3.71 6.08 1.30
C VAL A 122 4.51 5.70 0.05
N HIS A 123 5.64 5.03 0.23
CA HIS A 123 6.52 4.60 -0.86
C HIS A 123 6.56 3.09 -1.02
N SER A 124 6.32 2.35 0.05
CA SER A 124 6.37 0.91 0.14
C SER A 124 5.57 0.44 1.36
N HIS A 125 5.38 -0.86 1.48
CA HIS A 125 4.80 -1.45 2.69
C HIS A 125 5.49 -2.78 2.97
N ILE A 126 5.86 -3.02 4.23
CA ILE A 126 6.60 -4.23 4.64
C ILE A 126 5.88 -5.51 4.22
N LEU A 127 4.54 -5.57 4.34
CA LEU A 127 3.77 -6.74 3.93
C LEU A 127 3.86 -7.02 2.43
N HIS A 128 4.11 -6.00 1.59
CA HIS A 128 4.33 -6.20 0.16
C HIS A 128 5.67 -6.91 -0.10
N MET A 129 6.72 -6.51 0.62
CA MET A 129 8.02 -7.16 0.50
C MET A 129 7.97 -8.61 0.99
N ILE A 130 7.30 -8.87 2.12
CA ILE A 130 7.06 -10.23 2.64
C ILE A 130 6.28 -11.07 1.61
N GLY A 131 5.20 -10.53 1.05
CA GLY A 131 4.40 -11.21 0.03
C GLY A 131 5.19 -11.55 -1.23
N LEU A 132 6.15 -10.70 -1.64
CA LEU A 132 7.05 -11.02 -2.75
C LEU A 132 8.02 -12.16 -2.42
N VAL A 133 8.51 -12.26 -1.18
CA VAL A 133 9.34 -13.40 -0.73
C VAL A 133 8.51 -14.68 -0.71
N GLU A 134 7.27 -14.63 -0.22
CA GLU A 134 6.36 -15.78 -0.27
C GLU A 134 6.07 -16.23 -1.71
N MET A 135 5.85 -15.27 -2.60
CA MET A 135 5.68 -15.54 -4.03
C MET A 135 6.93 -16.21 -4.63
N ALA A 136 8.11 -15.71 -4.30
CA ALA A 136 9.38 -16.29 -4.74
C ALA A 136 9.53 -17.74 -4.27
N LYS A 137 9.18 -18.04 -3.01
CA LYS A 137 9.15 -19.42 -2.49
C LYS A 137 8.19 -20.30 -3.28
N LYS A 138 6.95 -19.83 -3.51
CA LYS A 138 5.95 -20.57 -4.30
C LYS A 138 6.40 -20.84 -5.73
N LYS A 139 7.21 -19.95 -6.32
CA LYS A 139 7.85 -20.12 -7.63
C LYS A 139 9.10 -21.02 -7.60
N GLY A 140 9.55 -21.43 -6.41
CA GLY A 140 10.66 -22.35 -6.22
C GLY A 140 12.03 -21.68 -6.28
N LEU A 141 12.15 -20.39 -5.99
CA LEU A 141 13.42 -19.73 -5.77
C LEU A 141 13.96 -20.09 -4.37
N THR A 142 15.27 -20.20 -4.27
CA THR A 142 15.99 -20.46 -3.02
C THR A 142 16.89 -19.29 -2.61
N ASN A 143 17.39 -18.54 -3.60
CA ASN A 143 18.30 -17.42 -3.39
C ASN A 143 17.53 -16.10 -3.51
N VAL A 144 17.10 -15.57 -2.37
CA VAL A 144 16.36 -14.30 -2.27
C VAL A 144 17.07 -13.36 -1.30
N TYR A 145 17.27 -12.13 -1.70
CA TYR A 145 17.94 -11.11 -0.90
C TYR A 145 17.06 -9.87 -0.76
N VAL A 146 16.89 -9.42 0.48
CA VAL A 146 16.15 -8.21 0.81
C VAL A 146 17.14 -7.07 1.08
N HIS A 147 16.97 -5.96 0.40
CA HIS A 147 17.69 -4.71 0.62
C HIS A 147 16.75 -3.76 1.37
N ALA A 148 16.95 -3.64 2.67
CA ALA A 148 16.10 -2.86 3.54
C ALA A 148 16.51 -1.39 3.54
N ILE A 149 15.63 -0.51 3.09
CA ILE A 149 15.78 0.93 3.26
C ILE A 149 14.98 1.32 4.50
N LEU A 150 15.66 1.88 5.51
CA LEU A 150 15.02 2.24 6.77
C LEU A 150 14.29 3.57 6.66
N ASP A 151 13.13 3.65 7.30
CA ASP A 151 12.25 4.82 7.31
C ASP A 151 12.62 5.80 8.45
N GLY A 152 11.69 6.22 9.26
CA GLY A 152 11.83 7.21 10.33
C GLY A 152 11.33 8.59 9.94
N ARG A 153 10.61 8.69 8.80
CA ARG A 153 9.93 9.89 8.33
C ARG A 153 8.43 9.67 8.13
N ASP A 154 8.05 8.59 7.45
CA ASP A 154 6.65 8.21 7.27
C ASP A 154 6.15 7.37 8.46
N THR A 155 7.08 6.91 9.28
CA THR A 155 6.90 6.25 10.58
C THR A 155 7.72 6.95 11.66
N PRO A 156 7.47 6.70 12.96
CA PRO A 156 8.20 7.35 14.04
C PRO A 156 9.72 7.19 13.90
N PRO A 157 10.50 8.23 14.19
CA PRO A 157 11.95 8.12 14.24
C PRO A 157 12.38 6.97 15.18
N GLN A 158 13.45 6.25 14.80
CA GLN A 158 13.99 5.12 15.56
C GLN A 158 13.07 3.88 15.65
N SER A 159 11.99 3.79 14.88
CA SER A 159 11.13 2.59 14.85
C SER A 159 11.62 1.47 13.92
N SER A 160 12.68 1.71 13.16
CA SER A 160 13.13 0.81 12.09
C SER A 160 13.54 -0.58 12.57
N TYR A 161 14.01 -0.72 13.82
CA TYR A 161 14.35 -2.01 14.39
C TYR A 161 13.14 -2.96 14.46
N LEU A 162 11.93 -2.42 14.71
CA LEU A 162 10.70 -3.22 14.73
C LEU A 162 10.41 -3.87 13.37
N TYR A 163 10.64 -3.13 12.31
CA TYR A 163 10.40 -3.62 10.95
C TYR A 163 11.49 -4.59 10.48
N LEU A 164 12.73 -4.39 10.92
CA LEU A 164 13.81 -5.35 10.68
C LEU A 164 13.52 -6.68 11.38
N GLU A 165 13.16 -6.65 12.66
CA GLU A 165 12.76 -7.84 13.42
C GLU A 165 11.56 -8.56 12.78
N GLN A 166 10.54 -7.80 12.35
CA GLN A 166 9.38 -8.35 11.64
C GLN A 166 9.79 -9.03 10.33
N MET A 167 10.67 -8.39 9.55
CA MET A 167 11.16 -8.97 8.28
C MET A 167 11.95 -10.24 8.53
N GLU A 168 12.89 -10.26 9.47
CA GLU A 168 13.68 -11.44 9.78
C GLU A 168 12.83 -12.62 10.27
N LYS A 169 11.87 -12.32 11.15
CA LYS A 169 10.90 -13.32 11.58
C LYS A 169 10.14 -13.91 10.40
N ALA A 170 9.63 -13.04 9.50
CA ALA A 170 8.93 -13.50 8.30
C ALA A 170 9.82 -14.35 7.39
N LEU A 171 11.06 -13.93 7.13
CA LEU A 171 12.01 -14.69 6.32
C LEU A 171 12.29 -16.07 6.91
N LYS A 172 12.44 -16.15 8.24
CA LYS A 172 12.61 -17.41 8.97
C LYS A 172 11.38 -18.33 8.85
N GLU A 173 10.18 -17.79 9.01
CA GLU A 173 8.93 -18.53 8.89
C GLU A 173 8.68 -19.01 7.45
N ILE A 174 8.95 -18.15 6.47
CA ILE A 174 8.89 -18.50 5.05
C ILE A 174 9.95 -19.57 4.71
N GLY A 175 11.10 -19.52 5.34
CA GLY A 175 12.19 -20.49 5.15
C GLY A 175 13.09 -20.23 3.95
N ILE A 176 12.99 -19.06 3.32
CA ILE A 176 13.93 -18.56 2.30
C ILE A 176 14.16 -17.07 2.48
N GLY A 177 15.24 -16.59 1.90
CA GLY A 177 15.60 -15.18 1.90
C GLY A 177 16.42 -14.75 3.11
N LYS A 178 17.12 -13.66 2.96
CA LYS A 178 17.83 -12.97 4.04
C LYS A 178 17.96 -11.49 3.76
N VAL A 179 18.08 -10.68 4.80
CA VAL A 179 18.43 -9.27 4.68
C VAL A 179 19.90 -9.22 4.24
N ALA A 180 20.15 -8.62 3.08
CA ALA A 180 21.48 -8.54 2.47
C ALA A 180 22.16 -7.19 2.69
N SER A 181 21.37 -6.13 2.80
CA SER A 181 21.89 -4.80 3.11
C SER A 181 20.83 -3.95 3.81
N ILE A 182 21.33 -3.01 4.61
CA ILE A 182 20.52 -2.04 5.34
C ILE A 182 21.08 -0.65 5.04
N SER A 183 20.21 0.29 4.64
CA SER A 183 20.57 1.70 4.48
C SER A 183 19.45 2.60 4.97
N GLY A 184 19.76 3.82 5.36
CA GLY A 184 18.74 4.80 5.69
C GLY A 184 18.16 5.46 4.43
N ARG A 185 16.90 5.87 4.48
CA ARG A 185 16.27 6.63 3.38
C ARG A 185 16.96 7.96 3.09
N TYR A 186 17.69 8.50 4.04
CA TYR A 186 18.43 9.75 3.87
C TYR A 186 19.48 9.65 2.76
N THR A 187 20.12 8.51 2.63
CA THR A 187 21.10 8.22 1.58
C THR A 187 20.48 7.52 0.37
N ALA A 188 19.64 6.51 0.62
CA ALA A 188 19.06 5.69 -0.44
C ALA A 188 17.97 6.39 -1.25
N MET A 189 17.29 7.37 -0.68
CA MET A 189 16.17 8.06 -1.31
C MET A 189 16.40 9.57 -1.41
N ASP A 190 17.67 10.01 -1.54
CA ASP A 190 17.97 11.41 -1.77
C ASP A 190 17.33 11.89 -3.09
N ARG A 191 16.63 13.00 -3.03
CA ARG A 191 15.98 13.66 -4.17
C ARG A 191 16.33 15.14 -4.29
N ASP A 192 17.39 15.53 -3.56
CA ASP A 192 17.91 16.89 -3.55
C ASP A 192 19.17 17.03 -4.41
N THR A 193 19.43 16.01 -5.27
CA THR A 193 20.63 15.93 -6.13
C THR A 193 21.96 15.89 -5.36
N ASN A 194 21.93 15.40 -4.12
CA ASN A 194 23.12 15.20 -3.32
C ASN A 194 23.79 13.86 -3.66
N TRP A 195 24.57 13.85 -4.70
CA TRP A 195 25.21 12.64 -5.24
C TRP A 195 26.12 11.91 -4.26
N THR A 196 26.67 12.62 -3.27
CA THR A 196 27.48 11.98 -2.21
C THR A 196 26.62 11.03 -1.38
N ARG A 197 25.42 11.43 -0.99
CA ARG A 197 24.47 10.56 -0.28
C ARG A 197 24.05 9.36 -1.11
N THR A 198 23.60 9.61 -2.33
CA THR A 198 23.19 8.53 -3.26
C THR A 198 24.32 7.53 -3.49
N LYS A 199 25.57 8.02 -3.60
CA LYS A 199 26.74 7.20 -3.83
C LYS A 199 27.00 6.19 -2.72
N GLU A 200 26.76 6.52 -1.46
CA GLU A 200 26.96 5.61 -0.33
C GLU A 200 26.11 4.34 -0.51
N THR A 201 24.80 4.50 -0.76
CA THR A 201 23.91 3.35 -0.98
C THR A 201 24.23 2.64 -2.30
N TYR A 202 24.59 3.37 -3.36
CA TYR A 202 25.00 2.78 -4.63
C TYR A 202 26.24 1.90 -4.46
N ASP A 203 27.28 2.38 -3.79
CA ASP A 203 28.51 1.63 -3.55
C ASP A 203 28.28 0.40 -2.64
N MET A 204 27.39 0.52 -1.65
CA MET A 204 26.97 -0.60 -0.82
C MET A 204 26.33 -1.72 -1.68
N MET A 205 25.40 -1.36 -2.55
CA MET A 205 24.67 -2.34 -3.37
C MET A 205 25.52 -2.93 -4.49
N THR A 206 26.38 -2.15 -5.12
CA THR A 206 27.13 -2.58 -6.32
C THR A 206 28.51 -3.13 -6.03
N LYS A 207 29.14 -2.69 -4.92
CA LYS A 207 30.52 -3.03 -4.57
C LYS A 207 30.64 -3.72 -3.21
N GLY A 208 29.55 -3.82 -2.45
CA GLY A 208 29.58 -4.35 -1.10
C GLY A 208 30.39 -3.49 -0.10
N ILE A 209 30.49 -2.19 -0.37
CA ILE A 209 31.21 -1.24 0.51
C ILE A 209 30.24 -0.80 1.62
N GLY A 210 30.60 -1.08 2.86
CA GLY A 210 29.80 -0.72 4.05
C GLY A 210 30.30 -1.45 5.29
N GLU A 211 29.72 -1.12 6.41
CA GLU A 211 29.98 -1.84 7.66
C GLU A 211 29.35 -3.24 7.59
N LYS A 212 30.07 -4.23 8.10
CA LYS A 212 29.55 -5.58 8.19
C LYS A 212 28.80 -5.74 9.51
N ALA A 213 27.52 -6.06 9.42
CA ALA A 213 26.73 -6.45 10.59
C ALA A 213 26.78 -7.98 10.78
N ASN A 214 26.90 -8.42 12.02
CA ASN A 214 26.84 -9.83 12.39
C ASN A 214 25.41 -10.29 12.69
N SER A 215 24.50 -9.33 12.94
CA SER A 215 23.05 -9.52 13.12
C SER A 215 22.36 -8.23 12.70
N THR A 216 21.09 -8.30 12.41
CA THR A 216 20.23 -7.14 12.19
C THR A 216 19.65 -6.65 13.50
#